data_9d253bcf4e46aebe81d587501b31d700
#
_entry.id   9d253bcf4e46aebe81d587501b31d700
#
_cell.length_a   1.000
_cell.length_b   1.000
_cell.length_c   1.000
_cell.angle_alpha   90.00
_cell.angle_beta   90.00
_cell.angle_gamma   90.00
#
_symmetry.space_group_name_H-M   'P 1'
#
loop_
_entity.id
_entity.type
_entity.pdbx_description
1 polymer ?
#
loop_
_entity_poly.entity_id
_entity_poly.type
_entity_poly.pdbx_seq_one_letter_code
_entity_poly.pdbx_strand_id
1 'polypeptide(L)'
;MNPMSGFTIGGLMMVFIVIVVVFSFLGTFVSPTSEKSILKNVDSALNLNDPHICLNFDDYENCISNIAYMKKNPEICVNYINDEKNQYDCLSQFLRKYKDRICDFVSEPYRADCIDQAKNYDN
;
A
#
# COMPACT_ATOMS: atom_id res chain seq x y z
N MET A 1 61.43 -29.12 1.81
CA MET A 1 60.43 -29.70 0.86
C MET A 1 59.07 -29.65 1.54
N ASN A 2 58.24 -28.68 1.14
CA ASN A 2 56.90 -28.56 1.65
C ASN A 2 55.95 -29.35 0.74
N PRO A 3 55.13 -30.26 1.28
CA PRO A 3 54.09 -30.86 0.48
C PRO A 3 52.99 -29.83 0.27
N MET A 4 52.85 -29.39 -0.99
CA MET A 4 51.66 -28.66 -1.42
C MET A 4 50.45 -29.55 -1.17
N SER A 5 49.59 -29.14 -0.27
CA SER A 5 48.29 -29.74 -0.03
C SER A 5 47.47 -29.61 -1.30
N GLY A 6 47.25 -30.73 -1.96
CA GLY A 6 46.34 -30.82 -3.09
C GLY A 6 44.93 -30.47 -2.63
N PHE A 7 44.56 -29.22 -2.81
CA PHE A 7 43.15 -28.79 -2.75
C PHE A 7 42.49 -29.35 -4.00
N THR A 8 41.94 -30.53 -3.88
CA THR A 8 41.32 -31.26 -5.00
C THR A 8 40.13 -30.44 -5.49
N ILE A 9 40.11 -30.24 -6.82
CA ILE A 9 39.03 -29.57 -7.58
C ILE A 9 37.64 -30.07 -7.16
N GLY A 10 37.53 -31.31 -6.67
CA GLY A 10 36.31 -31.88 -6.13
C GLY A 10 35.77 -31.19 -4.87
N GLY A 11 36.63 -30.64 -3.98
CA GLY A 11 36.20 -29.92 -2.77
C GLY A 11 35.58 -28.57 -3.11
N LEU A 12 36.13 -27.89 -4.13
CA LEU A 12 35.59 -26.58 -4.55
C LEU A 12 34.23 -26.71 -5.24
N MET A 13 34.01 -27.78 -6.01
CA MET A 13 32.72 -28.08 -6.64
C MET A 13 31.63 -28.38 -5.60
N MET A 14 31.96 -29.13 -4.54
CA MET A 14 31.00 -29.45 -3.46
C MET A 14 30.56 -28.19 -2.70
N VAL A 15 31.48 -27.27 -2.45
CA VAL A 15 31.14 -25.98 -1.78
C VAL A 15 30.20 -25.13 -2.66
N PHE A 16 30.44 -25.08 -3.97
CA PHE A 16 29.53 -24.37 -4.89
C PHE A 16 28.14 -24.99 -4.94
N ILE A 17 28.03 -26.31 -4.96
CA ILE A 17 26.73 -27.00 -4.96
C ILE A 17 25.96 -26.69 -3.68
N VAL A 18 26.61 -26.72 -2.52
CA VAL A 18 25.99 -26.40 -1.23
C VAL A 18 25.51 -24.93 -1.21
N ILE A 19 26.31 -23.99 -1.70
CA ILE A 19 25.93 -22.58 -1.77
C ILE A 19 24.71 -22.39 -2.68
N VAL A 20 24.69 -22.99 -3.86
CA VAL A 20 23.55 -22.90 -4.79
C VAL A 20 22.29 -23.49 -4.19
N VAL A 21 22.38 -24.64 -3.51
CA VAL A 21 21.24 -25.26 -2.84
C VAL A 21 20.71 -24.37 -1.70
N VAL A 22 21.60 -23.80 -0.87
CA VAL A 22 21.21 -22.91 0.24
C VAL A 22 20.55 -21.63 -0.30
N PHE A 23 21.09 -21.03 -1.36
CA PHE A 23 20.46 -19.86 -2.01
C PHE A 23 19.12 -20.20 -2.66
N SER A 24 18.97 -21.39 -3.22
CA SER A 24 17.68 -21.84 -3.78
C SER A 24 16.63 -22.05 -2.70
N PHE A 25 17.01 -22.51 -1.50
CA PHE A 25 16.10 -22.63 -0.36
C PHE A 25 15.79 -21.30 0.30
N LEU A 26 16.72 -20.34 0.36
CA LEU A 26 16.47 -18.99 0.92
C LEU A 26 15.63 -18.13 -0.04
N GLY A 27 15.71 -18.38 -1.36
CA GLY A 27 14.91 -17.66 -2.37
C GLY A 27 13.42 -18.03 -2.38
N THR A 28 13.02 -19.14 -1.76
CA THR A 28 11.62 -19.60 -1.72
C THR A 28 10.83 -19.10 -0.49
N PHE A 29 11.47 -18.36 0.43
CA PHE A 29 10.81 -17.80 1.62
C PHE A 29 10.30 -16.36 1.45
N VAL A 30 10.43 -15.75 0.28
CA VAL A 30 9.66 -14.54 -0.04
C VAL A 30 8.30 -15.02 -0.52
N SER A 31 7.40 -15.24 0.43
CA SER A 31 6.02 -15.57 0.14
C SER A 31 5.33 -14.36 -0.51
N PRO A 32 4.91 -14.43 -1.78
CA PRO A 32 4.09 -13.39 -2.41
C PRO A 32 2.60 -13.52 -2.02
N THR A 33 2.32 -14.10 -0.85
CA THR A 33 0.95 -14.44 -0.45
C THR A 33 0.17 -13.30 0.19
N SER A 34 0.83 -12.20 0.58
CA SER A 34 0.15 -11.08 1.24
C SER A 34 -0.57 -10.16 0.25
N GLU A 35 0.04 -9.83 -0.88
CA GLU A 35 -0.56 -8.90 -1.85
C GLU A 35 -1.81 -9.46 -2.56
N LYS A 36 -1.81 -10.73 -2.90
CA LYS A 36 -2.95 -11.34 -3.63
C LYS A 36 -4.21 -11.48 -2.78
N SER A 37 -4.06 -11.66 -1.47
CA SER A 37 -5.22 -11.75 -0.56
C SER A 37 -5.81 -10.37 -0.28
N ILE A 38 -4.99 -9.34 -0.17
CA ILE A 38 -5.41 -7.95 0.02
C ILE A 38 -6.19 -7.47 -1.22
N LEU A 39 -5.64 -7.65 -2.42
CA LEU A 39 -6.32 -7.28 -3.66
C LEU A 39 -7.68 -7.98 -3.83
N LYS A 40 -7.77 -9.26 -3.52
CA LYS A 40 -9.01 -10.02 -3.65
C LYS A 40 -10.08 -9.55 -2.65
N ASN A 41 -9.68 -9.11 -1.47
CA ASN A 41 -10.58 -8.59 -0.45
C ASN A 41 -11.04 -7.16 -0.78
N VAL A 42 -10.15 -6.31 -1.29
CA VAL A 42 -10.48 -4.96 -1.78
C VAL A 42 -11.45 -5.06 -2.96
N ASP A 43 -11.20 -5.95 -3.93
CA ASP A 43 -12.12 -6.19 -5.05
C ASP A 43 -13.50 -6.66 -4.57
N SER A 44 -13.56 -7.47 -3.51
CA SER A 44 -14.83 -7.91 -2.93
C SER A 44 -15.57 -6.75 -2.25
N ALA A 45 -14.87 -5.90 -1.49
CA ALA A 45 -15.44 -4.72 -0.86
C ALA A 45 -15.93 -3.69 -1.90
N LEU A 46 -15.17 -3.50 -2.98
CA LEU A 46 -15.55 -2.65 -4.09
C LEU A 46 -16.80 -3.17 -4.82
N ASN A 47 -16.89 -4.48 -5.05
CA ASN A 47 -18.06 -5.10 -5.69
C ASN A 47 -19.33 -5.02 -4.84
N LEU A 48 -19.21 -5.15 -3.51
CA LEU A 48 -20.33 -5.00 -2.58
C LEU A 48 -20.66 -3.54 -2.28
N ASN A 49 -19.75 -2.63 -2.62
CA ASN A 49 -19.94 -1.19 -2.48
C ASN A 49 -20.25 -0.75 -1.02
N ASP A 50 -19.78 -1.53 -0.04
CA ASP A 50 -20.02 -1.34 1.39
C ASP A 50 -18.72 -1.00 2.13
N PRO A 51 -18.58 0.25 2.65
CA PRO A 51 -17.40 0.66 3.38
C PRO A 51 -17.12 -0.15 4.66
N HIS A 52 -18.15 -0.74 5.27
CA HIS A 52 -17.98 -1.54 6.49
C HIS A 52 -17.10 -2.77 6.28
N ILE A 53 -17.05 -3.30 5.08
CA ILE A 53 -16.19 -4.45 4.77
C ILE A 53 -14.72 -4.08 4.88
N CYS A 54 -14.36 -2.84 4.56
CA CYS A 54 -13.00 -2.33 4.67
C CYS A 54 -12.46 -2.39 6.10
N LEU A 55 -13.30 -2.22 7.12
CA LEU A 55 -12.89 -2.17 8.53
C LEU A 55 -12.27 -3.48 9.04
N ASN A 56 -12.38 -4.56 8.28
CA ASN A 56 -11.79 -5.86 8.61
C ASN A 56 -10.38 -6.05 8.00
N PHE A 57 -9.84 -5.04 7.33
CA PHE A 57 -8.54 -5.12 6.66
C PHE A 57 -7.49 -4.29 7.39
N ASP A 58 -6.23 -4.75 7.36
CA ASP A 58 -5.09 -4.03 7.95
C ASP A 58 -4.85 -2.67 7.28
N ASP A 59 -5.16 -2.55 5.98
CA ASP A 59 -5.06 -1.32 5.18
C ASP A 59 -6.47 -0.80 4.84
N TYR A 60 -7.30 -0.63 5.88
CA TYR A 60 -8.69 -0.23 5.70
C TYR A 60 -8.85 1.17 5.10
N GLU A 61 -7.94 2.11 5.41
CA GLU A 61 -8.01 3.48 4.89
C GLU A 61 -7.90 3.51 3.36
N ASN A 62 -7.02 2.72 2.78
CA ASN A 62 -6.88 2.60 1.32
C ASN A 62 -8.15 2.00 0.70
N CYS A 63 -8.71 0.99 1.32
CA CYS A 63 -9.99 0.39 0.90
C CYS A 63 -11.11 1.44 0.93
N ILE A 64 -11.25 2.18 2.04
CA ILE A 64 -12.24 3.27 2.20
C ILE A 64 -12.03 4.34 1.12
N SER A 65 -10.79 4.79 0.89
CA SER A 65 -10.46 5.79 -0.12
C SER A 65 -10.90 5.37 -1.52
N ASN A 66 -10.68 4.12 -1.89
CA ASN A 66 -11.11 3.57 -3.17
C ASN A 66 -12.63 3.55 -3.30
N ILE A 67 -13.36 3.11 -2.26
CA ILE A 67 -14.83 3.11 -2.26
C ILE A 67 -15.38 4.54 -2.34
N ALA A 68 -14.81 5.48 -1.58
CA ALA A 68 -15.19 6.88 -1.60
C ALA A 68 -15.04 7.46 -3.01
N TYR A 69 -13.91 7.20 -3.67
CA TYR A 69 -13.62 7.66 -5.01
C TYR A 69 -14.58 7.08 -6.05
N MET A 70 -14.83 5.77 -6.01
CA MET A 70 -15.75 5.09 -6.93
C MET A 70 -17.19 5.58 -6.77
N LYS A 71 -17.63 5.78 -5.53
CA LYS A 71 -18.95 6.35 -5.23
C LYS A 71 -19.03 7.84 -5.49
N LYS A 72 -17.91 8.51 -5.74
CA LYS A 72 -17.82 9.98 -5.85
C LYS A 72 -18.41 10.68 -4.62
N ASN A 73 -18.23 10.06 -3.45
CA ASN A 73 -18.75 10.55 -2.18
C ASN A 73 -17.63 10.77 -1.15
N PRO A 74 -17.17 12.02 -0.95
CA PRO A 74 -16.11 12.36 0.00
C PRO A 74 -16.52 12.17 1.46
N GLU A 75 -17.82 12.15 1.79
CA GLU A 75 -18.29 11.93 3.17
C GLU A 75 -17.87 10.56 3.71
N ILE A 76 -17.63 9.60 2.82
CA ILE A 76 -17.13 8.27 3.21
C ILE A 76 -15.75 8.40 3.86
N CYS A 77 -14.86 9.27 3.36
CA CYS A 77 -13.57 9.54 4.01
C CYS A 77 -13.75 10.04 5.44
N VAL A 78 -14.67 10.99 5.64
CA VAL A 78 -14.93 11.63 6.94
C VAL A 78 -15.55 10.64 7.93
N ASN A 79 -16.45 9.79 7.46
CA ASN A 79 -17.23 8.91 8.33
C ASN A 79 -16.48 7.64 8.76
N TYR A 80 -15.47 7.21 7.98
CA TYR A 80 -14.81 5.91 8.18
C TYR A 80 -13.30 5.99 8.45
N ILE A 81 -12.65 7.13 8.24
CA ILE A 81 -11.23 7.33 8.53
C ILE A 81 -11.09 8.27 9.72
N ASN A 82 -10.53 7.76 10.81
CA ASN A 82 -10.36 8.53 12.05
C ASN A 82 -9.04 9.31 12.12
N ASP A 83 -7.99 8.82 11.45
CA ASP A 83 -6.71 9.51 11.38
C ASP A 83 -6.81 10.71 10.45
N GLU A 84 -6.50 11.91 10.97
CA GLU A 84 -6.68 13.18 10.25
C GLU A 84 -5.85 13.26 8.97
N LYS A 85 -4.62 12.69 8.99
CA LYS A 85 -3.76 12.68 7.82
C LYS A 85 -4.33 11.76 6.74
N ASN A 86 -4.69 10.54 7.09
CA ASN A 86 -5.26 9.56 6.17
C ASN A 86 -6.62 10.02 5.64
N GLN A 87 -7.41 10.70 6.47
CA GLN A 87 -8.65 11.34 6.06
C GLN A 87 -8.39 12.45 5.02
N TYR A 88 -7.38 13.30 5.26
CA TYR A 88 -6.96 14.33 4.31
C TYR A 88 -6.46 13.70 3.00
N ASP A 89 -5.62 12.66 3.07
CA ASP A 89 -5.13 11.95 1.89
C ASP A 89 -6.30 11.37 1.05
N CYS A 90 -7.33 10.85 1.71
CA CYS A 90 -8.56 10.39 1.05
C CYS A 90 -9.34 11.54 0.40
N LEU A 91 -9.53 12.66 1.11
CA LEU A 91 -10.26 13.82 0.61
C LEU A 91 -9.54 14.54 -0.54
N SER A 92 -8.20 14.53 -0.55
CA SER A 92 -7.39 15.17 -1.58
C SER A 92 -7.69 14.66 -3.00
N GLN A 93 -8.15 13.40 -3.13
CA GLN A 93 -8.55 12.81 -4.41
C GLN A 93 -9.76 13.54 -5.05
N PHE A 94 -10.50 14.27 -4.24
CA PHE A 94 -11.69 15.00 -4.68
C PHE A 94 -11.42 16.47 -5.01
N LEU A 95 -10.20 16.99 -4.74
CA LEU A 95 -9.83 18.39 -4.98
C LEU A 95 -10.09 18.83 -6.43
N ARG A 96 -9.74 17.98 -7.39
CA ARG A 96 -9.96 18.29 -8.81
C ARG A 96 -11.43 18.57 -9.16
N LYS A 97 -12.36 17.89 -8.47
CA LYS A 97 -13.79 17.98 -8.76
C LYS A 97 -14.50 19.04 -7.92
N TYR A 98 -14.17 19.07 -6.62
CA TYR A 98 -14.89 19.89 -5.64
C TYR A 98 -14.11 21.16 -5.25
N LYS A 99 -12.84 21.25 -5.66
CA LYS A 99 -11.94 22.38 -5.39
C LYS A 99 -11.88 22.71 -3.90
N ASP A 100 -11.91 23.99 -3.54
CA ASP A 100 -11.85 24.48 -2.16
C ASP A 100 -12.98 23.97 -1.25
N ARG A 101 -14.12 23.64 -1.82
CA ARG A 101 -15.28 23.13 -1.05
C ARG A 101 -14.98 21.82 -0.31
N ILE A 102 -14.05 21.01 -0.81
CA ILE A 102 -13.65 19.78 -0.11
C ILE A 102 -12.89 20.09 1.16
N CYS A 103 -12.23 21.24 1.25
CA CYS A 103 -11.44 21.65 2.41
C CYS A 103 -12.30 22.00 3.63
N ASP A 104 -13.61 22.16 3.46
CA ASP A 104 -14.54 22.32 4.59
C ASP A 104 -14.66 21.05 5.44
N PHE A 105 -14.34 19.90 4.86
CA PHE A 105 -14.31 18.60 5.55
C PHE A 105 -12.95 18.28 6.17
N VAL A 106 -11.93 19.07 5.91
CA VAL A 106 -10.55 18.82 6.36
C VAL A 106 -10.32 19.52 7.69
N SER A 107 -9.81 18.76 8.67
CA SER A 107 -9.43 19.29 9.98
C SER A 107 -8.15 20.11 9.93
N GLU A 108 -8.01 21.03 10.88
CA GLU A 108 -6.70 21.65 11.15
C GLU A 108 -5.72 20.56 11.68
N PRO A 109 -4.45 20.51 11.23
CA PRO A 109 -3.70 21.55 10.51
C PRO A 109 -3.70 21.41 8.98
N TYR A 110 -4.39 20.43 8.39
CA TYR A 110 -4.31 20.14 6.95
C TYR A 110 -5.18 21.06 6.09
N ARG A 111 -6.08 21.84 6.69
CA ARG A 111 -7.01 22.71 5.96
C ARG A 111 -6.32 23.78 5.11
N ALA A 112 -5.26 24.40 5.65
CA ALA A 112 -4.50 25.41 4.93
C ALA A 112 -3.81 24.84 3.69
N ASP A 113 -3.22 23.64 3.81
CA ASP A 113 -2.59 22.93 2.71
C ASP A 113 -3.61 22.51 1.64
N CYS A 114 -4.78 22.04 2.08
CA CYS A 114 -5.90 21.71 1.19
C CYS A 114 -6.31 22.91 0.32
N ILE A 115 -6.49 24.09 0.93
CA ILE A 115 -6.88 25.32 0.21
C ILE A 115 -5.79 25.73 -0.79
N ASP A 116 -4.52 25.59 -0.44
CA ASP A 116 -3.43 25.92 -1.33
C ASP A 116 -3.34 24.96 -2.51
N GLN A 117 -3.53 23.68 -2.28
CA GLN A 117 -3.61 22.68 -3.34
C GLN A 117 -4.83 22.91 -4.25
N ALA A 118 -5.97 23.29 -3.71
CA ALA A 118 -7.19 23.56 -4.48
C ALA A 118 -6.99 24.66 -5.53
N LYS A 119 -6.22 25.71 -5.21
CA LYS A 119 -5.89 26.81 -6.13
C LYS A 119 -5.12 26.33 -7.37
N ASN A 120 -4.30 25.29 -7.25
CA ASN A 120 -3.55 24.74 -8.37
C ASN A 120 -4.44 24.07 -9.43
N TYR A 121 -5.67 23.73 -9.10
CA TYR A 121 -6.65 23.15 -10.03
C TYR A 121 -7.55 24.20 -10.70
N ASP A 122 -7.39 25.49 -10.36
CA ASP A 122 -8.15 26.59 -10.97
C ASP A 122 -7.46 27.21 -12.19
N ASN A 123 -6.20 26.82 -12.45
CA ASN A 123 -5.43 27.23 -13.63
C ASN A 123 -5.48 26.12 -14.70
#